data_42cf182ba1a7803785a7686d94ba5da7
#
_entry.id   42cf182ba1a7803785a7686d94ba5da7
#
_cell.length_a   1.000
_cell.length_b   1.000
_cell.length_c   1.000
_cell.angle_alpha   90.00
_cell.angle_beta   90.00
_cell.angle_gamma   90.00
#
_symmetry.space_group_name_H-M   'P 1'
#
loop_
_entity.id
_entity.type
_entity.pdbx_description
1 polymer ?
#
loop_
_entity_poly.entity_id
_entity_poly.type
_entity_poly.pdbx_seq_one_letter_code
_entity_poly.pdbx_strand_id
1 'polypeptide(L)'
;AKRTGLGGFEAVDEITMIAIPDIMAAYQSGDLEAKDVKAIQSAMLAHCENMKDRFAILDPVPDLNPQQVNTWRMQETGYDSKYGALYYPWIQVTNPLNGAGLFVPPSGHIAGIYARSDTERGVHKAPANEVVRGAIGLALQVTKSEQDGLNPIGVNCIRAFPGRGIRVWGARTLSSDPAWRYINVRRLFNFIEESIELGTQWVVFEPNDVDLWERVKRDITAFLTRVWRDGALFGTTPEEAFYVKCDEELNPPEVRDAGMLIIEIGLAPVKPAEFVIFRISQWAGGAAVSE
;
A
#
# COMPACT_ATOMS: atom_id res chain seq x y z
N ALA A 1 -25.15 -17.46 -4.59
CA ALA A 1 -24.72 -17.08 -3.24
C ALA A 1 -25.21 -15.67 -2.90
N LYS A 2 -25.65 -15.40 -1.65
CA LYS A 2 -25.99 -14.03 -1.25
C LYS A 2 -24.69 -13.23 -1.19
N ARG A 3 -24.58 -12.15 -1.94
CA ARG A 3 -23.48 -11.19 -1.85
C ARG A 3 -23.66 -10.37 -0.57
N THR A 4 -23.05 -10.82 0.53
CA THR A 4 -23.15 -10.16 1.85
C THR A 4 -21.76 -10.06 2.47
N GLY A 5 -21.57 -9.12 3.39
CA GLY A 5 -20.28 -8.85 4.03
C GLY A 5 -19.19 -8.50 3.01
N LEU A 6 -17.99 -9.02 3.21
CA LEU A 6 -16.84 -8.76 2.34
C LEU A 6 -17.08 -9.18 0.89
N GLY A 7 -17.76 -10.32 0.65
CA GLY A 7 -18.14 -10.76 -0.71
C GLY A 7 -19.17 -9.86 -1.40
N GLY A 8 -19.88 -9.00 -0.65
CA GLY A 8 -20.74 -7.98 -1.22
C GLY A 8 -19.99 -6.87 -1.95
N PHE A 9 -18.75 -6.62 -1.54
CA PHE A 9 -17.89 -5.59 -2.13
C PHE A 9 -17.26 -5.98 -3.48
N GLU A 10 -17.36 -7.26 -3.89
CA GLU A 10 -16.95 -7.69 -5.23
C GLU A 10 -17.69 -6.98 -6.37
N ALA A 11 -18.87 -6.48 -6.09
CA ALA A 11 -19.71 -5.78 -7.08
C ALA A 11 -19.58 -4.24 -7.00
N VAL A 12 -18.62 -3.73 -6.26
CA VAL A 12 -18.43 -2.29 -6.04
C VAL A 12 -17.00 -1.92 -6.43
N ASP A 13 -16.84 -1.40 -7.63
CA ASP A 13 -15.53 -1.11 -8.23
C ASP A 13 -14.84 0.11 -7.60
N GLU A 14 -15.59 1.01 -6.95
CA GLU A 14 -15.07 2.25 -6.35
C GLU A 14 -14.24 2.04 -5.07
N ILE A 15 -14.20 0.80 -4.53
CA ILE A 15 -13.53 0.49 -3.27
C ILE A 15 -12.04 0.24 -3.53
N THR A 16 -11.18 1.14 -3.06
CA THR A 16 -9.72 1.02 -3.16
C THR A 16 -9.02 0.62 -1.86
N MET A 17 -9.73 0.70 -0.71
CA MET A 17 -9.19 0.38 0.62
C MET A 17 -10.21 -0.39 1.45
N ILE A 18 -9.73 -1.36 2.24
CA ILE A 18 -10.55 -2.13 3.18
C ILE A 18 -9.91 -2.08 4.56
N ALA A 19 -10.71 -1.74 5.57
CA ALA A 19 -10.38 -1.83 6.99
C ALA A 19 -11.61 -2.32 7.75
N ILE A 20 -11.42 -3.19 8.75
CA ILE A 20 -12.51 -3.71 9.60
C ILE A 20 -12.10 -3.55 11.08
N PRO A 21 -12.01 -2.32 11.61
CA PRO A 21 -11.60 -2.09 13.00
C PRO A 21 -12.57 -2.70 14.03
N ASP A 22 -13.84 -2.92 13.66
CA ASP A 22 -14.87 -3.44 14.56
C ASP A 22 -14.58 -4.88 15.07
N ILE A 23 -13.77 -5.65 14.34
CA ILE A 23 -13.34 -6.98 14.81
C ILE A 23 -12.54 -6.88 16.12
N MET A 24 -11.89 -5.75 16.36
CA MET A 24 -11.12 -5.54 17.60
C MET A 24 -12.04 -5.26 18.79
N ALA A 25 -13.16 -4.58 18.58
CA ALA A 25 -14.19 -4.40 19.62
C ALA A 25 -14.82 -5.75 19.97
N ALA A 26 -15.14 -6.59 18.99
CA ALA A 26 -15.67 -7.92 19.22
C ALA A 26 -14.64 -8.86 19.91
N TYR A 27 -13.34 -8.69 19.61
CA TYR A 27 -12.27 -9.38 20.31
C TYR A 27 -12.17 -8.93 21.79
N GLN A 28 -12.25 -7.63 22.06
CA GLN A 28 -12.20 -7.08 23.42
C GLN A 28 -13.42 -7.48 24.27
N SER A 29 -14.62 -7.60 23.66
CA SER A 29 -15.82 -8.10 24.35
C SER A 29 -15.80 -9.60 24.60
N GLY A 30 -14.90 -10.37 23.96
CA GLY A 30 -14.83 -11.81 24.05
C GLY A 30 -15.77 -12.54 23.08
N ASP A 31 -16.40 -11.84 22.14
CA ASP A 31 -17.24 -12.42 21.08
C ASP A 31 -16.40 -13.08 19.99
N LEU A 32 -15.13 -12.65 19.82
CA LEU A 32 -14.14 -13.24 18.91
C LEU A 32 -12.90 -13.66 19.68
N GLU A 33 -12.28 -14.75 19.24
CA GLU A 33 -10.96 -15.18 19.68
C GLU A 33 -9.86 -14.71 18.70
N ALA A 34 -8.59 -14.82 19.09
CA ALA A 34 -7.45 -14.46 18.23
C ALA A 34 -7.45 -15.22 16.89
N LYS A 35 -7.90 -16.47 16.87
CA LYS A 35 -8.06 -17.28 15.65
C LYS A 35 -9.10 -16.70 14.67
N ASP A 36 -10.18 -16.11 15.21
CA ASP A 36 -11.25 -15.52 14.41
C ASP A 36 -10.79 -14.20 13.81
N VAL A 37 -10.07 -13.38 14.57
CA VAL A 37 -9.39 -12.16 14.08
C VAL A 37 -8.47 -12.52 12.92
N LYS A 38 -7.60 -13.55 13.09
CA LYS A 38 -6.72 -14.04 12.02
C LYS A 38 -7.51 -14.48 10.79
N ALA A 39 -8.59 -15.22 10.95
CA ALA A 39 -9.41 -15.73 9.85
C ALA A 39 -10.03 -14.57 9.05
N ILE A 40 -10.59 -13.55 9.74
CA ILE A 40 -11.19 -12.38 9.10
C ILE A 40 -10.13 -11.57 8.36
N GLN A 41 -8.98 -11.30 8.98
CA GLN A 41 -7.89 -10.55 8.34
C GLN A 41 -7.30 -11.33 7.15
N SER A 42 -7.17 -12.65 7.23
CA SER A 42 -6.78 -13.49 6.09
C SER A 42 -7.78 -13.41 4.94
N ALA A 43 -9.08 -13.37 5.25
CA ALA A 43 -10.13 -13.19 4.25
C ALA A 43 -10.07 -11.79 3.60
N MET A 44 -9.72 -10.74 4.37
CA MET A 44 -9.47 -9.39 3.81
C MET A 44 -8.32 -9.39 2.81
N LEU A 45 -7.19 -10.03 3.15
CA LEU A 45 -6.04 -10.14 2.26
C LEU A 45 -6.38 -10.92 1.00
N ALA A 46 -7.00 -12.09 1.14
CA ALA A 46 -7.43 -12.93 0.01
C ALA A 46 -8.41 -12.19 -0.91
N HIS A 47 -9.34 -11.41 -0.34
CA HIS A 47 -10.25 -10.57 -1.12
C HIS A 47 -9.48 -9.53 -1.94
N CYS A 48 -8.53 -8.80 -1.34
CA CYS A 48 -7.72 -7.81 -2.05
C CYS A 48 -6.82 -8.46 -3.13
N GLU A 49 -6.30 -9.66 -2.88
CA GLU A 49 -5.52 -10.42 -3.86
C GLU A 49 -6.34 -10.88 -5.05
N ASN A 50 -7.60 -11.26 -4.82
CA ASN A 50 -8.51 -11.67 -5.88
C ASN A 50 -8.98 -10.47 -6.73
N MET A 51 -9.31 -9.35 -6.07
CA MET A 51 -9.78 -8.13 -6.74
C MET A 51 -8.66 -7.37 -7.45
N LYS A 52 -7.44 -7.32 -6.86
CA LYS A 52 -6.22 -6.66 -7.37
C LYS A 52 -6.28 -5.12 -7.46
N ASP A 53 -7.41 -4.52 -7.21
CA ASP A 53 -7.70 -3.07 -7.28
C ASP A 53 -7.65 -2.38 -5.91
N ARG A 54 -7.75 -3.14 -4.81
CA ARG A 54 -7.90 -2.64 -3.44
C ARG A 54 -6.81 -3.13 -2.50
N PHE A 55 -6.68 -2.45 -1.34
CA PHE A 55 -5.61 -2.66 -0.37
C PHE A 55 -6.16 -2.78 1.05
N ALA A 56 -5.72 -3.81 1.81
CA ALA A 56 -6.15 -4.06 3.18
C ALA A 56 -5.29 -3.32 4.21
N ILE A 57 -5.93 -2.68 5.18
CA ILE A 57 -5.29 -2.04 6.33
C ILE A 57 -5.65 -2.84 7.57
N LEU A 58 -4.66 -3.46 8.20
CA LEU A 58 -4.83 -4.39 9.31
C LEU A 58 -4.36 -3.78 10.63
N ASP A 59 -5.00 -4.21 11.70
CA ASP A 59 -4.66 -3.89 13.08
C ASP A 59 -4.19 -5.14 13.82
N PRO A 60 -3.21 -5.08 14.74
CA PRO A 60 -2.91 -6.16 15.65
C PRO A 60 -3.97 -6.21 16.77
N VAL A 61 -4.09 -7.34 17.44
CA VAL A 61 -4.89 -7.42 18.67
C VAL A 61 -4.35 -6.44 19.72
N PRO A 62 -5.20 -5.93 20.64
CA PRO A 62 -4.78 -4.93 21.63
C PRO A 62 -3.72 -5.46 22.60
N ASP A 63 -3.10 -4.55 23.33
CA ASP A 63 -2.23 -4.79 24.51
C ASP A 63 -0.95 -5.60 24.23
N LEU A 64 -0.54 -5.75 22.97
CA LEU A 64 0.72 -6.36 22.62
C LEU A 64 1.90 -5.38 22.81
N ASN A 65 2.96 -5.84 23.49
CA ASN A 65 4.25 -5.15 23.47
C ASN A 65 5.02 -5.43 22.14
N PRO A 66 6.12 -4.72 21.85
CA PRO A 66 6.85 -4.90 20.58
C PRO A 66 7.33 -6.31 20.30
N GLN A 67 7.71 -7.07 21.31
CA GLN A 67 8.14 -8.45 21.15
C GLN A 67 6.95 -9.38 20.89
N GLN A 68 5.84 -9.13 21.53
CA GLN A 68 4.61 -9.89 21.32
C GLN A 68 4.03 -9.64 19.93
N VAL A 69 4.01 -8.38 19.44
CA VAL A 69 3.54 -8.11 18.08
C VAL A 69 4.46 -8.74 17.03
N ASN A 70 5.77 -8.83 17.28
CA ASN A 70 6.69 -9.57 16.42
C ASN A 70 6.30 -11.05 16.35
N THR A 71 6.12 -11.70 17.51
CA THR A 71 5.69 -13.11 17.60
C THR A 71 4.34 -13.31 16.92
N TRP A 72 3.36 -12.46 17.23
CA TRP A 72 2.04 -12.48 16.64
C TRP A 72 2.11 -12.38 15.10
N ARG A 73 2.90 -11.43 14.59
CA ARG A 73 3.08 -11.22 13.15
C ARG A 73 3.75 -12.40 12.46
N MET A 74 4.81 -12.97 13.05
CA MET A 74 5.67 -13.96 12.38
C MET A 74 5.23 -15.39 12.61
N GLN A 75 4.72 -15.70 13.80
CA GLN A 75 4.43 -17.08 14.20
C GLN A 75 2.94 -17.39 14.24
N GLU A 76 2.13 -16.45 14.73
CA GLU A 76 0.71 -16.72 14.92
C GLU A 76 -0.10 -16.41 13.64
N THR A 77 0.11 -15.27 13.02
CA THR A 77 -0.64 -14.87 11.80
C THR A 77 0.03 -15.32 10.52
N GLY A 78 1.35 -15.10 10.41
CA GLY A 78 2.13 -15.51 9.24
C GLY A 78 1.66 -14.89 7.93
N TYR A 79 1.04 -13.68 7.96
CA TYR A 79 0.57 -13.01 6.76
C TYR A 79 1.72 -12.74 5.78
N ASP A 80 1.52 -13.07 4.51
CA ASP A 80 2.43 -12.72 3.42
C ASP A 80 1.59 -12.25 2.23
N SER A 81 1.46 -10.95 2.08
CA SER A 81 0.65 -10.35 1.01
C SER A 81 1.15 -8.97 0.66
N LYS A 82 1.25 -8.69 -0.63
CA LYS A 82 1.54 -7.37 -1.14
C LYS A 82 0.32 -6.42 -1.14
N TYR A 83 -0.87 -6.95 -0.85
CA TYR A 83 -2.13 -6.21 -0.83
C TYR A 83 -2.58 -5.80 0.57
N GLY A 84 -1.68 -5.86 1.56
CA GLY A 84 -2.02 -5.46 2.93
C GLY A 84 -0.85 -4.82 3.68
N ALA A 85 -1.19 -4.04 4.69
CA ALA A 85 -0.27 -3.42 5.62
C ALA A 85 -0.80 -3.49 7.04
N LEU A 86 0.11 -3.66 7.99
CA LEU A 86 -0.17 -3.74 9.43
C LEU A 86 0.39 -2.51 10.13
N TYR A 87 -0.39 -1.90 11.04
CA TYR A 87 0.00 -0.71 11.80
C TYR A 87 -0.04 -0.93 13.30
N TYR A 88 0.97 -0.43 14.01
CA TYR A 88 1.16 -0.60 15.45
C TYR A 88 1.88 0.63 16.04
N PRO A 89 1.62 1.02 17.26
CA PRO A 89 0.62 0.53 18.22
C PRO A 89 -0.77 1.15 18.02
N TRP A 90 -1.72 0.75 18.85
CA TRP A 90 -3.02 1.42 18.92
C TRP A 90 -2.86 2.88 19.32
N ILE A 91 -3.78 3.71 18.85
CA ILE A 91 -3.78 5.15 19.11
C ILE A 91 -4.80 5.53 20.19
N GLN A 92 -4.51 6.58 20.94
CA GLN A 92 -5.45 7.17 21.89
C GLN A 92 -6.12 8.37 21.26
N VAL A 93 -7.44 8.40 21.34
CA VAL A 93 -8.29 9.51 20.88
C VAL A 93 -9.17 10.01 22.01
N THR A 94 -9.73 11.20 21.85
CA THR A 94 -10.75 11.69 22.78
C THR A 94 -12.08 10.98 22.49
N ASN A 95 -12.64 10.31 23.51
CA ASN A 95 -13.97 9.71 23.39
C ASN A 95 -15.03 10.82 23.27
N PRO A 96 -15.80 10.87 22.16
CA PRO A 96 -16.77 11.94 21.93
C PRO A 96 -17.94 11.94 22.93
N LEU A 97 -18.17 10.82 23.64
CA LEU A 97 -19.29 10.69 24.58
C LEU A 97 -18.98 11.27 25.96
N ASN A 98 -17.75 11.21 26.43
CA ASN A 98 -17.38 11.56 27.78
C ASN A 98 -16.09 12.39 27.91
N GLY A 99 -15.42 12.67 26.82
CA GLY A 99 -14.15 13.41 26.77
C GLY A 99 -12.93 12.65 27.30
N ALA A 100 -13.08 11.42 27.78
CA ALA A 100 -11.98 10.60 28.27
C ALA A 100 -11.10 10.08 27.11
N GLY A 101 -9.86 9.67 27.43
CA GLY A 101 -9.02 8.97 26.45
C GLY A 101 -9.57 7.58 26.14
N LEU A 102 -9.63 7.24 24.86
CA LEU A 102 -10.05 5.93 24.35
C LEU A 102 -8.97 5.38 23.41
N PHE A 103 -8.54 4.14 23.64
CA PHE A 103 -7.65 3.46 22.70
C PHE A 103 -8.46 2.80 21.60
N VAL A 104 -8.05 3.06 20.36
CA VAL A 104 -8.70 2.54 19.16
C VAL A 104 -7.67 1.94 18.21
N PRO A 105 -8.04 0.92 17.40
CA PRO A 105 -7.17 0.39 16.37
C PRO A 105 -6.86 1.47 15.31
N PRO A 106 -5.64 1.52 14.77
CA PRO A 106 -5.20 2.63 13.92
C PRO A 106 -5.79 2.62 12.50
N SER A 107 -6.31 1.51 11.99
CA SER A 107 -6.67 1.33 10.57
C SER A 107 -7.58 2.42 10.01
N GLY A 108 -8.58 2.88 10.77
CA GLY A 108 -9.47 3.96 10.34
C GLY A 108 -8.74 5.30 10.14
N HIS A 109 -7.82 5.65 11.03
CA HIS A 109 -6.99 6.85 10.89
C HIS A 109 -5.98 6.71 9.74
N ILE A 110 -5.44 5.50 9.54
CA ILE A 110 -4.54 5.19 8.43
C ILE A 110 -5.27 5.30 7.09
N ALA A 111 -6.49 4.81 6.98
CA ALA A 111 -7.32 5.01 5.77
C ALA A 111 -7.50 6.50 5.45
N GLY A 112 -7.77 7.32 6.47
CA GLY A 112 -7.84 8.77 6.33
C GLY A 112 -6.50 9.42 5.92
N ILE A 113 -5.37 8.87 6.37
CA ILE A 113 -4.03 9.32 5.95
C ILE A 113 -3.77 8.95 4.48
N TYR A 114 -4.16 7.74 4.05
CA TYR A 114 -4.05 7.32 2.65
C TYR A 114 -4.84 8.26 1.75
N ALA A 115 -6.11 8.47 2.05
CA ALA A 115 -6.97 9.37 1.27
C ALA A 115 -6.39 10.80 1.19
N ARG A 116 -5.89 11.33 2.30
CA ARG A 116 -5.25 12.66 2.33
C ARG A 116 -3.97 12.69 1.50
N SER A 117 -3.08 11.71 1.67
CA SER A 117 -1.83 11.63 0.92
C SER A 117 -2.07 11.50 -0.58
N ASP A 118 -3.04 10.70 -0.98
CA ASP A 118 -3.45 10.51 -2.38
C ASP A 118 -3.94 11.82 -2.99
N THR A 119 -4.77 12.56 -2.25
CA THR A 119 -5.33 13.84 -2.71
C THR A 119 -4.28 14.95 -2.80
N GLU A 120 -3.39 15.04 -1.80
CA GLU A 120 -2.41 16.13 -1.71
C GLU A 120 -1.14 15.88 -2.52
N ARG A 121 -0.73 14.64 -2.69
CA ARG A 121 0.58 14.26 -3.24
C ARG A 121 0.52 13.18 -4.34
N GLY A 122 -0.58 12.46 -4.45
CA GLY A 122 -0.73 11.30 -5.33
C GLY A 122 -0.40 9.97 -4.66
N VAL A 123 -0.95 8.88 -5.23
CA VAL A 123 -0.84 7.50 -4.71
C VAL A 123 0.60 6.98 -4.65
N HIS A 124 1.50 7.53 -5.47
CA HIS A 124 2.92 7.17 -5.52
C HIS A 124 3.72 7.63 -4.30
N LYS A 125 3.20 8.61 -3.54
CA LYS A 125 3.83 9.06 -2.29
C LYS A 125 3.54 8.06 -1.19
N ALA A 126 4.59 7.50 -0.56
CA ALA A 126 4.42 6.61 0.58
C ALA A 126 3.64 7.30 1.71
N PRO A 127 2.59 6.68 2.27
CA PRO A 127 1.73 7.28 3.31
C PRO A 127 2.41 7.21 4.69
N ALA A 128 3.62 7.73 4.78
CA ALA A 128 4.44 7.76 5.98
C ALA A 128 5.04 9.16 6.20
N ASN A 129 5.53 9.40 7.41
CA ASN A 129 5.87 10.73 7.93
C ASN A 129 4.65 11.68 7.96
N GLU A 130 3.45 11.11 8.03
CA GLU A 130 2.19 11.82 8.09
C GLU A 130 1.68 11.91 9.53
N VAL A 131 1.09 13.05 9.88
CA VAL A 131 0.49 13.26 11.21
C VAL A 131 -0.81 12.46 11.33
N VAL A 132 -0.95 11.74 12.43
CA VAL A 132 -2.20 11.07 12.80
C VAL A 132 -3.11 12.11 13.48
N ARG A 133 -3.97 12.74 12.69
CA ARG A 133 -4.88 13.78 13.19
C ARG A 133 -5.89 13.18 14.15
N GLY A 134 -6.19 13.88 15.25
CA GLY A 134 -7.12 13.41 16.27
C GLY A 134 -6.50 12.47 17.33
N ALA A 135 -5.30 11.95 17.10
CA ALA A 135 -4.59 11.16 18.09
C ALA A 135 -4.00 12.09 19.17
N ILE A 136 -4.31 11.78 20.44
CA ILE A 136 -3.80 12.49 21.63
C ILE A 136 -2.72 11.69 22.36
N GLY A 137 -2.56 10.41 22.06
CA GLY A 137 -1.58 9.51 22.64
C GLY A 137 -1.42 8.22 21.85
N LEU A 138 -0.58 7.35 22.36
CA LEU A 138 -0.34 5.99 21.86
C LEU A 138 -0.46 5.00 23.01
N ALA A 139 -0.92 3.78 22.73
CA ALA A 139 -0.98 2.72 23.72
C ALA A 139 0.41 2.36 24.26
N LEU A 140 1.45 2.51 23.42
CA LEU A 140 2.83 2.30 23.78
C LEU A 140 3.74 3.21 22.95
N GLN A 141 4.84 3.70 23.55
CA GLN A 141 5.88 4.48 22.86
C GLN A 141 6.93 3.52 22.30
N VAL A 142 6.90 3.30 20.99
CA VAL A 142 7.91 2.47 20.31
C VAL A 142 9.24 3.21 20.21
N THR A 143 10.30 2.59 20.72
CA THR A 143 11.67 3.10 20.61
C THR A 143 12.24 2.87 19.20
N LYS A 144 13.38 3.52 18.91
CA LYS A 144 14.06 3.30 17.63
C LYS A 144 14.50 1.84 17.47
N SER A 145 15.09 1.27 18.53
CA SER A 145 15.58 -0.12 18.51
C SER A 145 14.46 -1.14 18.30
N GLU A 146 13.30 -0.93 18.93
CA GLU A 146 12.13 -1.80 18.72
C GLU A 146 11.60 -1.68 17.29
N GLN A 147 11.54 -0.46 16.74
CA GLN A 147 11.17 -0.26 15.34
C GLN A 147 12.14 -0.92 14.37
N ASP A 148 13.44 -0.91 14.65
CA ASP A 148 14.46 -1.55 13.82
C ASP A 148 14.22 -3.07 13.72
N GLY A 149 13.58 -3.68 14.74
CA GLY A 149 13.12 -5.08 14.71
C GLY A 149 11.77 -5.31 14.04
N LEU A 150 10.87 -4.33 14.09
CA LEU A 150 9.49 -4.45 13.58
C LEU A 150 9.36 -4.09 12.09
N ASN A 151 10.10 -3.08 11.65
CA ASN A 151 10.02 -2.59 10.28
C ASN A 151 10.39 -3.66 9.23
N PRO A 152 11.46 -4.49 9.40
CA PRO A 152 11.79 -5.53 8.44
C PRO A 152 10.69 -6.57 8.21
N ILE A 153 9.85 -6.82 9.19
CA ILE A 153 8.73 -7.78 9.11
C ILE A 153 7.40 -7.15 8.67
N GLY A 154 7.43 -5.90 8.19
CA GLY A 154 6.25 -5.21 7.65
C GLY A 154 5.29 -4.66 8.71
N VAL A 155 5.75 -4.45 9.96
CA VAL A 155 4.97 -3.74 10.99
C VAL A 155 5.27 -2.25 10.91
N ASN A 156 4.30 -1.46 10.47
CA ASN A 156 4.45 -0.01 10.30
C ASN A 156 4.19 0.70 11.64
N CYS A 157 5.26 1.23 12.24
CA CYS A 157 5.16 1.85 13.54
C CYS A 157 4.54 3.26 13.48
N ILE A 158 3.70 3.56 14.46
CA ILE A 158 3.20 4.91 14.75
C ILE A 158 3.99 5.42 15.95
N ARG A 159 4.60 6.60 15.85
CA ARG A 159 5.51 7.14 16.86
C ARG A 159 5.18 8.59 17.19
N ALA A 160 5.40 8.96 18.45
CA ALA A 160 5.34 10.34 18.88
C ALA A 160 6.74 10.98 18.79
N PHE A 161 6.80 12.16 18.20
CA PHE A 161 8.03 12.95 18.08
C PHE A 161 7.87 14.30 18.78
N PRO A 162 8.81 14.67 19.68
CA PRO A 162 8.76 15.98 20.33
C PRO A 162 8.67 17.12 19.29
N GLY A 163 7.73 18.02 19.47
CA GLY A 163 7.50 19.16 18.58
C GLY A 163 6.94 18.83 17.18
N ARG A 164 6.76 17.52 16.83
CA ARG A 164 6.27 17.10 15.53
C ARG A 164 4.97 16.27 15.57
N GLY A 165 4.52 15.93 16.79
CA GLY A 165 3.30 15.16 17.01
C GLY A 165 3.44 13.67 16.74
N ILE A 166 2.29 12.99 16.72
CA ILE A 166 2.18 11.54 16.45
C ILE A 166 2.14 11.34 14.95
N ARG A 167 3.04 10.47 14.45
CA ARG A 167 3.22 10.23 13.00
C ARG A 167 3.32 8.76 12.67
N VAL A 168 2.82 8.40 11.50
CA VAL A 168 3.11 7.12 10.86
C VAL A 168 4.59 7.11 10.44
N TRP A 169 5.32 6.08 10.86
CA TRP A 169 6.77 5.98 10.64
C TRP A 169 7.18 4.65 10.00
N GLY A 170 6.38 4.20 9.02
CA GLY A 170 6.60 3.02 8.21
C GLY A 170 5.66 3.01 7.01
N ALA A 171 6.09 2.37 5.92
CA ALA A 171 5.32 2.28 4.68
C ALA A 171 5.55 0.94 3.96
N ARG A 172 5.65 -0.15 4.72
CA ARG A 172 5.89 -1.49 4.17
C ARG A 172 4.60 -2.30 4.10
N THR A 173 4.50 -3.09 3.04
CA THR A 173 3.48 -4.13 2.92
C THR A 173 3.83 -5.33 3.82
N LEU A 174 2.94 -6.31 3.86
CA LEU A 174 3.17 -7.59 4.53
C LEU A 174 3.97 -8.58 3.67
N SER A 175 4.36 -8.20 2.45
CA SER A 175 5.02 -9.09 1.51
C SER A 175 6.47 -9.40 1.89
N SER A 176 6.83 -10.67 1.73
CA SER A 176 8.22 -11.16 1.79
C SER A 176 9.00 -10.83 0.51
N ASP A 177 8.31 -10.53 -0.61
CA ASP A 177 8.93 -10.15 -1.88
C ASP A 177 9.46 -8.70 -1.83
N PRO A 178 10.80 -8.49 -1.98
CA PRO A 178 11.39 -7.15 -1.99
C PRO A 178 10.86 -6.22 -3.10
N ALA A 179 10.36 -6.76 -4.20
CA ALA A 179 9.78 -5.97 -5.29
C ALA A 179 8.52 -5.23 -4.84
N TRP A 180 7.75 -5.86 -3.96
CA TRP A 180 6.47 -5.37 -3.43
C TRP A 180 6.55 -4.87 -1.98
N ARG A 181 7.74 -4.56 -1.51
CA ARG A 181 7.99 -4.13 -0.12
C ARG A 181 7.20 -2.89 0.28
N TYR A 182 6.99 -1.93 -0.61
CA TYR A 182 6.43 -0.63 -0.28
C TYR A 182 4.96 -0.48 -0.68
N ILE A 183 4.18 0.10 0.23
CA ILE A 183 2.74 0.34 0.08
C ILE A 183 2.45 1.21 -1.15
N ASN A 184 3.20 2.30 -1.34
CA ASN A 184 3.01 3.20 -2.47
C ASN A 184 3.28 2.51 -3.82
N VAL A 185 4.21 1.55 -3.86
CA VAL A 185 4.48 0.77 -5.09
C VAL A 185 3.25 -0.07 -5.43
N ARG A 186 2.76 -0.90 -4.49
CA ARG A 186 1.58 -1.76 -4.77
C ARG A 186 0.34 -0.92 -5.10
N ARG A 187 0.08 0.15 -4.35
CA ARG A 187 -1.09 1.00 -4.59
C ARG A 187 -0.99 1.78 -5.92
N LEU A 188 0.21 2.19 -6.33
CA LEU A 188 0.44 2.78 -7.64
C LEU A 188 0.09 1.80 -8.77
N PHE A 189 0.50 0.53 -8.63
CA PHE A 189 0.14 -0.48 -9.61
C PHE A 189 -1.36 -0.75 -9.63
N ASN A 190 -2.04 -0.83 -8.47
CA ASN A 190 -3.50 -0.95 -8.44
C ASN A 190 -4.16 0.19 -9.22
N PHE A 191 -3.74 1.42 -8.97
CA PHE A 191 -4.25 2.61 -9.66
C PHE A 191 -4.01 2.55 -11.18
N ILE A 192 -2.81 2.15 -11.61
CA ILE A 192 -2.47 2.06 -13.04
C ILE A 192 -3.23 0.91 -13.71
N GLU A 193 -3.26 -0.26 -13.08
CA GLU A 193 -3.96 -1.46 -13.59
C GLU A 193 -5.46 -1.16 -13.80
N GLU A 194 -6.13 -0.63 -12.80
CA GLU A 194 -7.55 -0.25 -12.86
C GLU A 194 -7.82 0.87 -13.88
N SER A 195 -6.96 1.92 -13.90
CA SER A 195 -7.12 3.02 -14.86
C SER A 195 -6.97 2.58 -16.30
N ILE A 196 -6.05 1.65 -16.58
CA ILE A 196 -5.87 1.08 -17.94
C ILE A 196 -7.05 0.19 -18.28
N GLU A 197 -7.50 -0.67 -17.38
CA GLU A 197 -8.66 -1.54 -17.57
C GLU A 197 -9.91 -0.72 -17.94
N LEU A 198 -10.22 0.31 -17.15
CA LEU A 198 -11.34 1.22 -17.42
C LEU A 198 -11.15 2.00 -18.72
N GLY A 199 -9.93 2.49 -18.97
CA GLY A 199 -9.59 3.28 -20.15
C GLY A 199 -9.54 2.47 -21.45
N THR A 200 -9.49 1.15 -21.39
CA THR A 200 -9.41 0.25 -22.55
C THR A 200 -10.67 -0.59 -22.78
N GLN A 201 -11.75 -0.37 -22.03
CA GLN A 201 -13.02 -1.10 -22.22
C GLN A 201 -13.58 -1.00 -23.64
N TRP A 202 -13.32 0.11 -24.34
CA TRP A 202 -13.73 0.32 -25.72
C TRP A 202 -13.07 -0.66 -26.72
N VAL A 203 -11.98 -1.32 -26.33
CA VAL A 203 -11.25 -2.28 -27.17
C VAL A 203 -12.00 -3.59 -27.36
N VAL A 204 -12.87 -3.91 -26.39
CA VAL A 204 -13.61 -5.19 -26.39
C VAL A 204 -14.56 -5.26 -27.59
N PHE A 205 -14.44 -6.32 -28.37
CA PHE A 205 -15.14 -6.56 -29.64
C PHE A 205 -14.73 -5.67 -30.83
N GLU A 206 -13.68 -4.86 -30.72
CA GLU A 206 -13.07 -4.20 -31.89
C GLU A 206 -12.32 -5.22 -32.76
N PRO A 207 -12.15 -4.97 -34.08
CA PRO A 207 -11.31 -5.79 -34.93
C PRO A 207 -9.88 -5.86 -34.37
N ASN A 208 -9.38 -7.10 -34.17
CA ASN A 208 -8.05 -7.33 -33.59
C ASN A 208 -6.96 -7.28 -34.66
N ASP A 209 -6.54 -6.08 -35.02
CA ASP A 209 -5.57 -5.78 -36.08
C ASP A 209 -4.49 -4.79 -35.62
N VAL A 210 -3.55 -4.51 -36.51
CA VAL A 210 -2.43 -3.59 -36.25
C VAL A 210 -2.90 -2.17 -35.90
N ASP A 211 -3.98 -1.70 -36.53
CA ASP A 211 -4.51 -0.35 -36.30
C ASP A 211 -5.06 -0.24 -34.86
N LEU A 212 -5.75 -1.28 -34.38
CA LEU A 212 -6.19 -1.36 -33.00
C LEU A 212 -5.01 -1.33 -32.02
N TRP A 213 -3.96 -2.12 -32.30
CA TRP A 213 -2.79 -2.20 -31.42
C TRP A 213 -2.09 -0.85 -31.30
N GLU A 214 -1.92 -0.11 -32.40
CA GLU A 214 -1.30 1.22 -32.38
C GLU A 214 -2.15 2.26 -31.62
N ARG A 215 -3.48 2.18 -31.73
CA ARG A 215 -4.40 3.04 -30.97
C ARG A 215 -4.29 2.79 -29.48
N VAL A 216 -4.38 1.53 -29.05
CA VAL A 216 -4.28 1.12 -27.64
C VAL A 216 -2.92 1.50 -27.07
N LYS A 217 -1.84 1.18 -27.78
CA LYS A 217 -0.47 1.53 -27.38
C LYS A 217 -0.30 3.04 -27.19
N ARG A 218 -0.81 3.85 -28.11
CA ARG A 218 -0.78 5.31 -28.01
C ARG A 218 -1.55 5.83 -26.80
N ASP A 219 -2.74 5.30 -26.54
CA ASP A 219 -3.61 5.79 -25.47
C ASP A 219 -3.01 5.44 -24.10
N ILE A 220 -2.50 4.21 -23.91
CA ILE A 220 -1.79 3.79 -22.70
C ILE A 220 -0.49 4.61 -22.52
N THR A 221 0.29 4.83 -23.57
CA THR A 221 1.51 5.64 -23.52
C THR A 221 1.20 7.08 -23.09
N ALA A 222 0.13 7.66 -23.60
CA ALA A 222 -0.30 9.01 -23.25
C ALA A 222 -0.72 9.10 -21.75
N PHE A 223 -1.40 8.08 -21.23
CA PHE A 223 -1.73 7.97 -19.81
C PHE A 223 -0.47 7.83 -18.94
N LEU A 224 0.41 6.87 -19.24
CA LEU A 224 1.64 6.64 -18.47
C LEU A 224 2.60 7.82 -18.53
N THR A 225 2.65 8.57 -19.63
CA THR A 225 3.42 9.81 -19.73
C THR A 225 2.93 10.85 -18.72
N ARG A 226 1.62 10.94 -18.46
CA ARG A 226 1.09 11.82 -17.41
C ARG A 226 1.50 11.34 -16.02
N VAL A 227 1.34 10.04 -15.76
CA VAL A 227 1.76 9.42 -14.48
C VAL A 227 3.25 9.65 -14.20
N TRP A 228 4.10 9.56 -15.24
CA TRP A 228 5.52 9.88 -15.13
C TRP A 228 5.77 11.37 -14.85
N ARG A 229 5.10 12.28 -15.55
CA ARG A 229 5.21 13.74 -15.33
C ARG A 229 4.78 14.15 -13.92
N ASP A 230 3.84 13.44 -13.34
CA ASP A 230 3.39 13.63 -11.95
C ASP A 230 4.42 13.10 -10.92
N GLY A 231 5.54 12.51 -11.41
CA GLY A 231 6.64 12.02 -10.56
C GLY A 231 6.43 10.64 -9.96
N ALA A 232 5.47 9.87 -10.47
CA ALA A 232 5.16 8.53 -9.95
C ALA A 232 6.10 7.44 -10.48
N LEU A 233 6.74 7.67 -11.62
CA LEU A 233 7.68 6.74 -12.25
C LEU A 233 9.08 7.34 -12.28
N PHE A 234 10.09 6.49 -12.07
CA PHE A 234 11.50 6.86 -12.06
C PHE A 234 12.08 6.80 -13.47
N GLY A 235 12.81 7.83 -13.86
CA GLY A 235 13.48 7.98 -15.14
C GLY A 235 13.53 9.43 -15.58
N THR A 236 14.59 9.82 -16.30
CA THR A 236 14.73 11.18 -16.84
C THR A 236 13.93 11.37 -18.14
N THR A 237 13.66 10.26 -18.83
CA THR A 237 12.83 10.21 -20.02
C THR A 237 11.69 9.20 -19.85
N PRO A 238 10.60 9.31 -20.63
CA PRO A 238 9.51 8.33 -20.59
C PRO A 238 9.99 6.90 -20.87
N GLU A 239 10.94 6.69 -21.78
CA GLU A 239 11.47 5.41 -22.18
C GLU A 239 12.25 4.69 -21.07
N GLU A 240 12.82 5.47 -20.12
CA GLU A 240 13.45 4.93 -18.91
C GLU A 240 12.42 4.57 -17.84
N ALA A 241 11.27 5.22 -17.86
CA ALA A 241 10.25 5.13 -16.83
C ALA A 241 9.22 4.02 -17.09
N PHE A 242 8.89 3.76 -18.35
CA PHE A 242 7.93 2.72 -18.72
C PHE A 242 8.07 2.30 -20.19
N TYR A 243 7.52 1.12 -20.51
CA TYR A 243 7.29 0.72 -21.90
C TYR A 243 5.90 0.12 -22.07
N VAL A 244 5.38 0.22 -23.30
CA VAL A 244 4.13 -0.41 -23.71
C VAL A 244 4.39 -1.18 -24.99
N LYS A 245 4.19 -2.50 -24.96
CA LYS A 245 4.35 -3.41 -26.11
C LYS A 245 3.00 -4.00 -26.47
N CYS A 246 2.60 -3.82 -27.71
CA CYS A 246 1.42 -4.44 -28.32
C CYS A 246 1.72 -4.59 -29.81
N ASP A 247 2.10 -5.78 -30.24
CA ASP A 247 2.59 -6.08 -31.58
C ASP A 247 2.27 -7.53 -31.98
N GLU A 248 2.72 -7.93 -33.17
CA GLU A 248 2.50 -9.27 -33.72
C GLU A 248 3.23 -10.36 -32.93
N GLU A 249 4.33 -10.03 -32.23
CA GLU A 249 5.06 -10.99 -31.39
C GLU A 249 4.20 -11.42 -30.19
N LEU A 250 3.49 -10.48 -29.56
CA LEU A 250 2.56 -10.77 -28.45
C LEU A 250 1.20 -11.29 -28.94
N ASN A 251 0.81 -10.92 -30.16
CA ASN A 251 -0.50 -11.25 -30.76
C ASN A 251 -0.37 -12.03 -32.06
N PRO A 252 0.30 -13.22 -32.05
CA PRO A 252 0.35 -14.09 -33.20
C PRO A 252 -1.05 -14.62 -33.59
N PRO A 253 -1.22 -15.24 -34.73
CA PRO A 253 -2.52 -15.76 -35.21
C PRO A 253 -3.27 -16.57 -34.15
N GLU A 254 -2.60 -17.44 -33.41
CA GLU A 254 -3.19 -18.34 -32.41
C GLU A 254 -3.83 -17.55 -31.27
N VAL A 255 -3.23 -16.43 -30.84
CA VAL A 255 -3.76 -15.55 -29.81
C VAL A 255 -4.98 -14.78 -30.32
N ARG A 256 -4.91 -14.27 -31.55
CA ARG A 256 -6.01 -13.55 -32.21
C ARG A 256 -7.21 -14.47 -32.48
N ASP A 257 -6.95 -15.68 -32.95
CA ASP A 257 -7.99 -16.67 -33.22
C ASP A 257 -8.71 -17.12 -31.95
N ALA A 258 -8.01 -17.07 -30.80
CA ALA A 258 -8.60 -17.27 -29.47
C ALA A 258 -9.37 -16.04 -28.95
N GLY A 259 -9.47 -14.95 -29.73
CA GLY A 259 -10.16 -13.72 -29.34
C GLY A 259 -9.42 -12.91 -28.27
N MET A 260 -8.11 -13.08 -28.11
CA MET A 260 -7.31 -12.40 -27.12
C MET A 260 -6.51 -11.24 -27.73
N LEU A 261 -6.34 -10.17 -26.97
CA LEU A 261 -5.39 -9.09 -27.20
C LEU A 261 -4.44 -9.00 -26.01
N ILE A 262 -3.16 -9.17 -26.23
CA ILE A 262 -2.12 -9.12 -25.21
C ILE A 262 -1.34 -7.80 -25.32
N ILE A 263 -1.29 -7.09 -24.21
CA ILE A 263 -0.54 -5.84 -24.06
C ILE A 263 0.43 -6.05 -22.90
N GLU A 264 1.71 -5.85 -23.12
CA GLU A 264 2.74 -5.89 -22.08
C GLU A 264 3.16 -4.49 -21.68
N ILE A 265 3.17 -4.22 -20.37
CA ILE A 265 3.50 -2.92 -19.81
C ILE A 265 4.57 -3.11 -18.73
N GLY A 266 5.72 -2.45 -18.87
CA GLY A 266 6.74 -2.39 -17.83
C GLY A 266 6.78 -1.01 -17.19
N LEU A 267 6.92 -0.97 -15.88
CA LEU A 267 6.92 0.26 -15.08
C LEU A 267 8.11 0.30 -14.14
N ALA A 268 8.72 1.49 -14.00
CA ALA A 268 9.76 1.78 -13.01
C ALA A 268 9.17 2.67 -11.89
N PRO A 269 8.53 2.12 -10.84
CA PRO A 269 7.89 2.91 -9.80
C PRO A 269 8.91 3.62 -8.93
N VAL A 270 8.61 4.85 -8.46
CA VAL A 270 9.40 5.52 -7.44
C VAL A 270 9.28 4.79 -6.10
N LYS A 271 10.39 4.66 -5.40
CA LYS A 271 10.47 4.07 -4.05
C LYS A 271 10.77 5.16 -3.02
N PRO A 272 10.24 5.05 -1.78
CA PRO A 272 10.51 6.05 -0.76
C PRO A 272 11.97 5.98 -0.29
N ALA A 273 12.53 7.13 0.07
CA ALA A 273 13.77 7.20 0.86
C ALA A 273 13.42 6.84 2.31
N GLU A 274 13.52 5.56 2.66
CA GLU A 274 13.20 5.06 4.01
C GLU A 274 14.34 5.35 5.00
N PHE A 275 15.60 5.31 4.52
CA PHE A 275 16.79 5.56 5.32
C PHE A 275 17.61 6.70 4.74
N VAL A 276 17.99 7.65 5.59
CA VAL A 276 18.92 8.73 5.25
C VAL A 276 20.23 8.49 5.98
N ILE A 277 21.31 8.25 5.24
CA ILE A 277 22.64 7.97 5.79
C ILE A 277 23.53 9.17 5.52
N PHE A 278 24.03 9.77 6.60
CA PHE A 278 25.02 10.84 6.53
C PHE A 278 26.42 10.25 6.76
N ARG A 279 27.35 10.57 5.88
CA ARG A 279 28.78 10.32 6.09
C ARG A 279 29.43 11.64 6.46
N ILE A 280 29.84 11.78 7.70
CA ILE A 280 30.50 12.98 8.22
C ILE A 280 31.91 12.59 8.56
N SER A 281 32.88 13.23 7.89
CA SER A 281 34.32 13.07 8.18
C SER A 281 34.89 14.38 8.71
N GLN A 282 35.88 14.29 9.58
CA GLN A 282 36.66 15.43 10.02
C GLN A 282 37.65 15.81 8.90
N TRP A 283 37.54 17.06 8.43
CA TRP A 283 38.49 17.59 7.45
C TRP A 283 39.51 18.47 8.14
N ALA A 284 40.81 18.15 8.03
CA ALA A 284 41.88 19.05 8.37
C ALA A 284 41.98 20.12 7.28
N GLY A 285 41.51 21.35 7.56
CA GLY A 285 41.46 22.43 6.60
C GLY A 285 42.81 22.64 5.88
N GLY A 286 42.78 22.63 4.55
CA GLY A 286 43.96 22.93 3.69
C GLY A 286 44.46 21.81 2.79
N ALA A 287 43.93 20.57 2.86
CA ALA A 287 44.29 19.53 1.89
C ALA A 287 43.31 19.57 0.68
N ALA A 288 43.83 19.88 -0.50
CA ALA A 288 43.09 19.67 -1.74
C ALA A 288 42.83 18.17 -1.93
N VAL A 289 41.56 17.77 -2.10
CA VAL A 289 41.20 16.42 -2.54
C VAL A 289 41.60 16.35 -4.01
N SER A 290 42.67 15.65 -4.33
CA SER A 290 42.89 15.21 -5.72
C SER A 290 41.95 14.04 -6.01
N GLU A 291 41.16 14.16 -7.06
CA GLU A 291 40.31 13.11 -7.66
C GLU A 291 41.11 11.85 -7.99
#